data_55875410ae46989c60806556891272f3
#
_entry.id   55875410ae46989c60806556891272f3
#
_cell.length_a   1.000
_cell.length_b   1.000
_cell.length_c   1.000
_cell.angle_alpha   90.00
_cell.angle_beta   90.00
_cell.angle_gamma   90.00
#
_symmetry.space_group_name_H-M   'P 1'
#
loop_
_entity.id
_entity.type
_entity.pdbx_description
1 polymer ?
#
loop_
_entity_poly.entity_id
_entity_poly.type
_entity_poly.pdbx_seq_one_letter_code
_entity_poly.pdbx_strand_id
1 'polypeptide(L)'
;YVNDIRKRAGCDEVNTVSAADALKLIKRERRIELMGEGVRWFDLVRWGEWQTEIQSLFDSYHNPDGTDKNNVKTGRYLYPIPLNQLNVTPGLYKQNEGY
;
A
#
# COMPACT_ATOMS: atom_id res chain seq x y z
N TYR A 1 10.94 -4.92 -20.44
CA TYR A 1 9.53 -4.94 -19.97
C TYR A 1 9.02 -3.56 -19.55
N VAL A 2 9.70 -2.79 -18.64
CA VAL A 2 9.22 -1.45 -18.24
C VAL A 2 9.16 -0.51 -19.45
N ASN A 3 10.21 -0.49 -20.26
CA ASN A 3 10.24 0.35 -21.44
C ASN A 3 9.22 -0.08 -22.51
N ASP A 4 8.85 -1.35 -22.58
CA ASP A 4 7.79 -1.81 -23.48
C ASP A 4 6.43 -1.22 -23.09
N ILE A 5 6.13 -1.17 -21.79
CA ILE A 5 4.91 -0.53 -21.25
C ILE A 5 4.94 0.97 -21.55
N ARG A 6 6.04 1.65 -21.25
CA ARG A 6 6.21 3.09 -21.48
C ARG A 6 6.07 3.44 -22.97
N LYS A 7 6.70 2.68 -23.85
CA LYS A 7 6.60 2.85 -25.30
C LYS A 7 5.17 2.70 -25.81
N ARG A 8 4.45 1.69 -25.31
CA ARG A 8 3.02 1.51 -25.62
C ARG A 8 2.19 2.73 -25.20
N ALA A 9 2.52 3.33 -24.04
CA ALA A 9 1.86 4.53 -23.51
C ALA A 9 2.34 5.85 -24.15
N GLY A 10 3.24 5.80 -25.13
CA GLY A 10 3.79 7.00 -25.78
C GLY A 10 4.78 7.78 -24.91
N CYS A 11 5.36 7.14 -23.90
CA CYS A 11 6.36 7.74 -23.01
C CYS A 11 7.78 7.40 -23.43
N ASP A 12 8.72 8.30 -23.11
CA ASP A 12 10.14 8.08 -23.36
C ASP A 12 10.68 6.89 -22.55
N GLU A 13 11.68 6.20 -23.12
CA GLU A 13 12.41 5.15 -22.45
C GLU A 13 13.21 5.70 -21.26
N VAL A 14 13.34 4.89 -20.20
CA VAL A 14 14.13 5.20 -19.02
C VAL A 14 15.21 4.15 -18.83
N ASN A 15 16.45 4.60 -18.69
CA ASN A 15 17.59 3.75 -18.34
C ASN A 15 17.91 3.91 -16.86
N THR A 16 18.04 2.80 -16.16
CA THR A 16 18.44 2.75 -14.76
C THR A 16 19.83 2.19 -14.62
N VAL A 17 20.62 2.79 -13.74
CA VAL A 17 22.02 2.39 -13.50
C VAL A 17 22.18 1.47 -12.29
N SER A 18 21.17 1.38 -11.45
CA SER A 18 21.21 0.52 -10.26
C SER A 18 19.93 -0.32 -10.10
N ALA A 19 20.06 -1.43 -9.38
CA ALA A 19 18.90 -2.27 -9.04
C ALA A 19 17.88 -1.53 -8.16
N ALA A 20 18.34 -0.63 -7.28
CA ALA A 20 17.46 0.19 -6.44
C ALA A 20 16.63 1.17 -7.29
N ASP A 21 17.24 1.82 -8.28
CA ASP A 21 16.54 2.73 -9.18
C ASP A 21 15.58 1.98 -10.10
N ALA A 22 15.99 0.80 -10.57
CA ALA A 22 15.12 -0.08 -11.34
C ALA A 22 13.88 -0.49 -10.54
N LEU A 23 14.04 -0.84 -9.26
CA LEU A 23 12.91 -1.17 -8.39
C LEU A 23 11.97 0.02 -8.16
N LYS A 24 12.50 1.22 -7.93
CA LYS A 24 11.69 2.45 -7.81
C LYS A 24 10.89 2.71 -9.09
N LEU A 25 11.56 2.56 -10.24
CA LEU A 25 10.91 2.73 -11.53
C LEU A 25 9.77 1.70 -11.73
N ILE A 26 10.02 0.42 -11.44
CA ILE A 26 9.01 -0.63 -11.54
C ILE A 26 7.80 -0.32 -10.65
N LYS A 27 8.02 0.08 -9.40
CA LYS A 27 6.96 0.45 -8.45
C LYS A 27 6.12 1.63 -8.98
N ARG A 28 6.79 2.64 -9.55
CA ARG A 28 6.13 3.81 -10.13
C ARG A 28 5.30 3.42 -11.36
N GLU A 29 5.87 2.72 -12.32
CA GLU A 29 5.17 2.32 -13.54
C GLU A 29 3.99 1.39 -13.23
N ARG A 30 4.18 0.45 -12.30
CA ARG A 30 3.10 -0.42 -11.85
C ARG A 30 1.95 0.36 -11.19
N ARG A 31 2.25 1.40 -10.41
CA ARG A 31 1.24 2.29 -9.82
C ARG A 31 0.42 3.03 -10.88
N ILE A 32 1.08 3.49 -11.94
CA ILE A 32 0.43 4.23 -13.02
C ILE A 32 -0.39 3.29 -13.89
N GLU A 33 0.19 2.18 -14.32
CA GLU A 33 -0.43 1.21 -15.22
C GLU A 33 -1.70 0.58 -14.63
N LEU A 34 -1.67 0.25 -13.34
CA LEU A 34 -2.75 -0.43 -12.64
C LEU A 34 -3.62 0.53 -11.80
N MET A 35 -3.61 1.82 -12.14
CA MET A 35 -4.41 2.82 -11.45
C MET A 35 -5.91 2.52 -11.65
N GLY A 36 -6.64 2.41 -10.53
CA GLY A 36 -8.07 2.07 -10.53
C GLY A 36 -8.39 0.58 -10.51
N GLU A 37 -7.41 -0.31 -10.62
CA GLU A 37 -7.63 -1.77 -10.59
C GLU A 37 -7.67 -2.39 -9.18
N GLY A 38 -7.55 -1.57 -8.13
CA GLY A 38 -7.62 -2.02 -6.74
C GLY A 38 -6.39 -2.77 -6.23
N VAL A 39 -5.31 -2.87 -7.00
CA VAL A 39 -4.12 -3.66 -6.66
C VAL A 39 -3.11 -2.92 -5.77
N ARG A 40 -3.21 -1.59 -5.65
CA ARG A 40 -2.23 -0.75 -4.93
C ARG A 40 -2.01 -1.18 -3.48
N TRP A 41 -3.08 -1.50 -2.76
CA TRP A 41 -3.01 -1.96 -1.37
C TRP A 41 -2.15 -3.22 -1.22
N PHE A 42 -2.40 -4.22 -2.06
CA PHE A 42 -1.66 -5.47 -2.03
C PHE A 42 -0.17 -5.28 -2.38
N ASP A 43 0.13 -4.37 -3.29
CA ASP A 43 1.51 -4.01 -3.64
C ASP A 43 2.22 -3.35 -2.43
N LEU A 44 1.59 -2.40 -1.77
CA LEU A 44 2.15 -1.72 -0.60
C LEU A 44 2.39 -2.67 0.57
N VAL A 45 1.45 -3.57 0.84
CA VAL A 45 1.58 -4.59 1.89
C VAL A 45 2.74 -5.55 1.55
N ARG A 46 2.80 -6.04 0.32
CA ARG A 46 3.86 -6.96 -0.13
C ARG A 46 5.25 -6.34 -0.07
N TRP A 47 5.37 -5.03 -0.32
CA TRP A 47 6.64 -4.30 -0.24
C TRP A 47 6.98 -3.81 1.16
N GLY A 48 6.08 -3.94 2.12
CA GLY A 48 6.25 -3.43 3.48
C GLY A 48 6.18 -1.91 3.58
N GLU A 49 5.64 -1.22 2.58
CA GLU A 49 5.62 0.25 2.47
C GLU A 49 4.27 0.86 2.85
N TRP A 50 3.27 0.05 3.16
CA TRP A 50 1.91 0.50 3.37
C TRP A 50 1.78 1.54 4.51
N GLN A 51 2.50 1.34 5.62
CA GLN A 51 2.44 2.27 6.77
C GLN A 51 2.97 3.65 6.39
N THR A 52 4.15 3.70 5.78
CA THR A 52 4.81 4.96 5.38
C THR A 52 3.99 5.70 4.33
N GLU A 53 3.48 5.01 3.32
CA GLU A 53 2.69 5.61 2.24
C GLU A 53 1.33 6.13 2.75
N ILE A 54 0.64 5.39 3.61
CA ILE A 54 -0.64 5.82 4.17
C ILE A 54 -0.46 6.93 5.20
N GLN A 55 0.60 6.86 6.04
CA GLN A 55 0.89 7.94 6.97
C GLN A 55 1.21 9.24 6.24
N SER A 56 2.03 9.19 5.20
CA SER A 56 2.33 10.36 4.35
C SER A 56 1.07 10.95 3.72
N LEU A 57 0.10 10.11 3.35
CA LEU A 57 -1.19 10.58 2.88
C LEU A 57 -1.99 11.27 3.99
N PHE A 58 -2.04 10.70 5.19
CA PHE A 58 -2.75 11.29 6.34
C PHE A 58 -2.10 12.60 6.79
N ASP A 59 -0.78 12.69 6.79
CA ASP A 59 -0.05 13.91 7.13
C ASP A 59 -0.37 15.06 6.15
N SER A 60 -0.78 14.73 4.92
CA SER A 60 -1.22 15.72 3.93
C SER A 60 -2.67 16.20 4.14
N TYR A 61 -3.45 15.53 5.00
CA TYR A 61 -4.85 15.83 5.28
C TYR A 61 -5.03 16.24 6.74
N HIS A 62 -5.05 17.55 7.01
CA HIS A 62 -5.34 18.09 8.33
C HIS A 62 -6.85 18.38 8.49
N ASN A 63 -7.31 18.36 9.73
CA ASN A 63 -8.61 18.91 10.08
C ASN A 63 -8.59 20.45 9.89
N PRO A 64 -9.76 21.11 9.73
CA PRO A 64 -9.82 22.58 9.65
C PRO A 64 -9.19 23.32 10.85
N ASP A 65 -9.10 22.66 12.00
CA ASP A 65 -8.46 23.17 13.23
C ASP A 65 -6.94 22.92 13.28
N GLY A 66 -6.34 22.34 12.22
CA GLY A 66 -4.93 22.04 12.13
C GLY A 66 -4.49 20.74 12.84
N THR A 67 -5.42 19.98 13.42
CA THR A 67 -5.09 18.68 14.04
C THR A 67 -5.00 17.58 12.98
N ASP A 68 -4.18 16.56 13.25
CA ASP A 68 -4.08 15.39 12.37
C ASP A 68 -5.34 14.53 12.44
N LYS A 69 -5.84 14.12 11.27
CA LYS A 69 -7.09 13.36 11.20
C LYS A 69 -6.95 11.95 11.75
N ASN A 70 -5.84 11.29 11.46
CA ASN A 70 -5.62 9.90 11.86
C ASN A 70 -4.15 9.53 11.82
N ASN A 71 -3.77 8.59 12.68
CA ASN A 71 -2.49 7.89 12.62
C ASN A 71 -2.70 6.46 12.14
N VAL A 72 -1.79 5.98 11.30
CA VAL A 72 -1.78 4.59 10.86
C VAL A 72 -1.46 3.69 12.04
N LYS A 73 -2.37 2.79 12.37
CA LYS A 73 -2.14 1.80 13.43
C LYS A 73 -1.33 0.63 12.88
N THR A 74 -0.23 0.35 13.55
CA THR A 74 0.61 -0.81 13.27
C THR A 74 -0.22 -2.10 13.31
N GLY A 75 0.01 -3.01 12.38
CA GLY A 75 -0.66 -4.30 12.32
C GLY A 75 -2.01 -4.33 11.57
N ARG A 76 -2.64 -3.18 11.32
CA ARG A 76 -3.96 -3.12 10.64
C ARG A 76 -3.91 -3.29 9.12
N TYR A 77 -2.98 -4.06 8.60
CA TYR A 77 -2.97 -4.43 7.18
C TYR A 77 -3.85 -5.64 6.85
N LEU A 78 -4.26 -6.40 7.85
CA LEU A 78 -5.25 -7.47 7.75
C LEU A 78 -6.59 -6.99 8.31
N TYR A 79 -7.69 -7.52 7.79
CA TYR A 79 -9.01 -7.30 8.39
C TYR A 79 -9.16 -8.06 9.72
N PRO A 80 -9.99 -7.56 10.65
CA PRO A 80 -10.27 -8.29 11.88
C PRO A 80 -11.05 -9.58 11.58
N ILE A 81 -10.77 -10.62 12.36
CA ILE A 81 -11.62 -11.80 12.36
C ILE A 81 -12.95 -11.41 13.02
N PRO A 82 -14.11 -11.69 12.38
CA PRO A 82 -15.40 -11.36 12.96
C PRO A 82 -15.59 -11.93 14.37
N LEU A 83 -16.09 -11.12 15.29
CA LEU A 83 -16.21 -11.49 16.70
C LEU A 83 -17.04 -12.74 16.92
N ASN A 84 -18.09 -12.96 16.09
CA ASN A 84 -18.89 -14.16 16.15
C ASN A 84 -18.07 -15.44 15.88
N GLN A 85 -17.09 -15.40 14.97
CA GLN A 85 -16.20 -16.53 14.70
C GLN A 85 -15.28 -16.81 15.90
N LEU A 86 -14.75 -15.78 16.53
CA LEU A 86 -13.93 -15.95 17.75
C LEU A 86 -14.74 -16.54 18.90
N ASN A 87 -16.01 -16.16 19.04
CA ASN A 87 -16.89 -16.62 20.11
C ASN A 87 -17.38 -18.08 19.91
N VAL A 88 -17.59 -18.50 18.66
CA VAL A 88 -18.00 -19.88 18.34
C VAL A 88 -16.86 -20.87 18.54
N THR A 89 -15.62 -20.45 18.35
CA THR A 89 -14.43 -21.31 18.47
C THR A 89 -13.41 -20.72 19.45
N PRO A 90 -13.71 -20.63 20.75
CA PRO A 90 -12.83 -20.00 21.74
C PRO A 90 -11.44 -20.65 21.75
N GLY A 91 -10.40 -19.83 21.58
CA GLY A 91 -9.01 -20.28 21.64
C GLY A 91 -8.47 -20.93 20.36
N LEU A 92 -9.31 -21.22 19.33
CA LEU A 92 -8.83 -21.76 18.05
C LEU A 92 -8.17 -20.68 17.19
N TYR A 93 -8.72 -19.47 17.20
CA TYR A 93 -8.20 -18.33 16.45
C TYR A 93 -7.81 -17.21 17.39
N LYS A 94 -6.68 -16.57 17.09
CA LYS A 94 -6.26 -15.32 17.71
C LYS A 94 -6.61 -14.17 16.78
N GLN A 95 -7.13 -13.07 17.33
CA GLN A 95 -7.41 -11.86 16.55
C GLN A 95 -6.15 -11.33 15.86
N ASN A 96 -6.31 -10.79 14.67
CA ASN A 96 -5.23 -10.11 13.97
C ASN A 96 -4.71 -8.93 14.78
N GLU A 97 -3.41 -8.64 14.62
CA GLU A 97 -2.77 -7.53 15.32
C GLU A 97 -3.48 -6.20 15.03
N GLY A 98 -3.62 -5.36 16.04
CA GLY A 98 -4.23 -4.03 15.90
C GLY A 98 -5.74 -3.97 16.20
N TYR A 99 -6.37 -5.10 16.58
CA TYR A 99 -7.80 -5.17 16.91
C TYR A 99 -8.06 -5.74 18.29
#